data_f1ad2da195acaf4b53f7bdf22c0f303f
#
_entry.id   f1ad2da195acaf4b53f7bdf22c0f303f
#
_cell.length_a   1.000
_cell.length_b   1.000
_cell.length_c   1.000
_cell.angle_alpha   90.00
_cell.angle_beta   90.00
_cell.angle_gamma   90.00
#
_symmetry.space_group_name_H-M   'P 1'
#
loop_
_entity.id
_entity.type
_entity.pdbx_description
1 polymer ?
#
loop_
_entity_poly.entity_id
_entity_poly.type
_entity_poly.pdbx_seq_one_letter_code
_entity_poly.pdbx_strand_id
1 'polypeptide(L)'
;MVLHTDSISAFILVRVWNLSLRKVFEHLPNPLEEIESMLSRAPNLLFSTELLPSFIPESSGQNAWWYYGFAHGQHISFYSRESLEFIAKKRGLHFYSYGDLHLFSSKKINPLAFKLVIKLAGKGLFLWVKKRLGSKTMSDHLALLG
;
A
#
# COMPACT_ATOMS: atom_id res chain seq x y z
N MET A 1 16.37 5.83 -3.87
CA MET A 1 15.02 5.96 -3.26
C MET A 1 14.89 4.85 -2.23
N VAL A 2 15.01 5.19 -0.94
CA VAL A 2 15.01 4.19 0.14
C VAL A 2 13.57 3.74 0.36
N LEU A 3 13.26 2.52 -0.04
CA LEU A 3 12.00 1.88 0.23
C LEU A 3 12.01 1.39 1.69
N HIS A 4 11.35 2.11 2.59
CA HIS A 4 11.10 1.61 3.94
C HIS A 4 10.16 0.42 3.87
N THR A 5 10.72 -0.78 3.96
CA THR A 5 9.97 -2.03 4.13
C THR A 5 9.53 -2.16 5.58
N ASP A 6 8.41 -1.53 5.92
CA ASP A 6 7.79 -1.79 7.21
C ASP A 6 7.11 -3.16 7.21
N SER A 7 7.21 -3.76 8.26
CA SER A 7 6.97 -5.08 8.83
C SER A 7 5.73 -5.88 8.43
N ILE A 8 4.68 -5.26 7.92
CA ILE A 8 3.45 -5.95 7.47
C ILE A 8 3.67 -6.62 6.12
N SER A 9 4.61 -6.09 5.34
CA SER A 9 5.02 -6.62 4.05
C SER A 9 5.54 -8.05 4.12
N ALA A 10 6.23 -8.39 5.21
CA ALA A 10 6.91 -9.67 5.34
C ALA A 10 5.97 -10.89 5.36
N PHE A 11 4.74 -10.76 5.85
CA PHE A 11 3.83 -11.89 5.99
C PHE A 11 3.07 -12.22 4.70
N ILE A 12 2.74 -11.22 3.89
CA ILE A 12 2.09 -11.42 2.58
C ILE A 12 3.14 -11.77 1.51
N LEU A 13 4.42 -11.48 1.81
CA LEU A 13 5.56 -11.52 0.90
C LEU A 13 6.22 -12.91 0.72
N VAL A 14 5.82 -13.92 1.45
CA VAL A 14 6.61 -15.18 1.59
C VAL A 14 6.81 -15.98 0.31
N ARG A 15 6.21 -15.66 -0.83
CA ARG A 15 6.47 -16.38 -2.10
C ARG A 15 6.33 -15.61 -3.41
N VAL A 16 6.19 -14.30 -3.40
CA VAL A 16 6.05 -13.54 -4.66
C VAL A 16 6.79 -12.21 -4.52
N TRP A 17 7.51 -11.80 -5.54
CA TRP A 17 8.11 -10.47 -5.64
C TRP A 17 7.00 -9.41 -5.52
N ASN A 18 6.93 -8.76 -4.36
CA ASN A 18 5.92 -7.79 -4.03
C ASN A 18 6.56 -6.45 -3.71
N LEU A 19 5.95 -5.38 -4.16
CA LEU A 19 6.31 -4.02 -3.79
C LEU A 19 5.37 -3.55 -2.68
N SER A 20 5.93 -2.92 -1.64
CA SER A 20 5.15 -2.32 -0.56
C SER A 20 5.49 -0.84 -0.42
N LEU A 21 4.46 0.00 -0.43
CA LEU A 21 4.55 1.46 -0.38
C LEU A 21 3.61 2.00 0.69
N ARG A 22 4.16 2.75 1.64
CA ARG A 22 3.36 3.46 2.64
C ARG A 22 3.49 4.96 2.46
N LYS A 23 2.36 5.65 2.46
CA LYS A 23 2.29 7.12 2.32
C LYS A 23 3.06 7.62 1.08
N VAL A 24 2.77 7.03 -0.05
CA VAL A 24 3.40 7.38 -1.34
C VAL A 24 2.35 7.74 -2.37
N PHE A 25 1.21 7.05 -2.36
CA PHE A 25 0.16 7.21 -3.36
C PHE A 25 -0.41 8.63 -3.41
N GLU A 26 -0.58 9.25 -2.27
CA GLU A 26 -1.05 10.63 -2.13
C GLU A 26 -0.07 11.68 -2.69
N HIS A 27 1.18 11.30 -2.93
CA HIS A 27 2.24 12.20 -3.44
C HIS A 27 2.58 11.95 -4.91
N LEU A 28 1.87 11.05 -5.61
CA LEU A 28 2.14 10.73 -7.00
C LEU A 28 1.61 11.85 -7.92
N PRO A 29 2.48 12.57 -8.68
CA PRO A 29 2.04 13.59 -9.61
C PRO A 29 1.35 12.99 -10.85
N ASN A 30 1.82 11.84 -11.33
CA ASN A 30 1.25 11.10 -12.46
C ASN A 30 0.84 9.68 -12.03
N PRO A 31 -0.22 9.53 -11.21
CA PRO A 31 -0.49 8.28 -10.50
C PRO A 31 -0.70 7.08 -11.42
N LEU A 32 -1.32 7.23 -12.58
CA LEU A 32 -1.55 6.10 -13.48
C LEU A 32 -0.25 5.56 -14.05
N GLU A 33 0.64 6.42 -14.52
CA GLU A 33 1.93 6.02 -15.11
C GLU A 33 2.85 5.41 -14.04
N GLU A 34 2.86 6.01 -12.86
CA GLU A 34 3.70 5.55 -11.76
C GLU A 34 3.22 4.20 -11.21
N ILE A 35 1.91 4.00 -11.04
CA ILE A 35 1.33 2.71 -10.66
C ILE A 35 1.64 1.65 -11.73
N GLU A 36 1.57 2.01 -13.01
CA GLU A 36 1.95 1.12 -14.10
C GLU A 36 3.43 0.72 -14.03
N SER A 37 4.30 1.68 -13.81
CA SER A 37 5.74 1.43 -13.63
C SER A 37 6.02 0.51 -12.43
N MET A 38 5.30 0.68 -11.33
CA MET A 38 5.40 -0.18 -10.15
C MET A 38 4.93 -1.62 -10.45
N LEU A 39 3.77 -1.76 -11.09
CA LEU A 39 3.17 -3.05 -11.42
C LEU A 39 3.95 -3.80 -12.51
N SER A 40 4.70 -3.10 -13.37
CA SER A 40 5.60 -3.75 -14.34
C SER A 40 6.78 -4.47 -13.67
N ARG A 41 7.15 -4.04 -12.46
CA ARG A 41 8.28 -4.59 -11.69
C ARG A 41 7.86 -5.61 -10.63
N ALA A 42 6.60 -5.55 -10.19
CA ALA A 42 6.08 -6.42 -9.16
C ALA A 42 4.62 -6.82 -9.44
N PRO A 43 4.28 -8.13 -9.46
CA PRO A 43 2.94 -8.60 -9.78
C PRO A 43 1.90 -8.29 -8.70
N ASN A 44 2.36 -7.86 -7.53
CA ASN A 44 1.50 -7.44 -6.43
C ASN A 44 2.04 -6.15 -5.81
N LEU A 45 1.13 -5.25 -5.47
CA LEU A 45 1.45 -3.94 -4.89
C LEU A 45 0.61 -3.73 -3.64
N LEU A 46 1.27 -3.75 -2.47
CA LEU A 46 0.68 -3.37 -1.18
C LEU A 46 0.97 -1.88 -0.94
N PHE A 47 -0.04 -1.09 -0.69
CA PHE A 47 0.12 0.35 -0.49
C PHE A 47 -0.85 0.88 0.55
N SER A 48 -0.54 2.05 1.09
CA SER A 48 -1.46 2.79 1.96
C SER A 48 -1.84 4.11 1.35
N THR A 49 -3.11 4.45 1.45
CA THR A 49 -3.68 5.77 1.19
C THR A 49 -5.02 5.89 1.89
N GLU A 50 -5.45 7.08 2.24
CA GLU A 50 -6.81 7.30 2.72
C GLU A 50 -7.76 7.39 1.54
N LEU A 51 -8.86 6.64 1.60
CA LEU A 51 -9.86 6.68 0.52
C LEU A 51 -10.78 7.88 0.70
N LEU A 52 -11.09 8.54 -0.40
CA LEU A 52 -12.18 9.50 -0.45
C LEU A 52 -13.47 8.84 0.05
N PRO A 53 -14.20 9.51 0.93
CA PRO A 53 -15.56 9.08 1.28
C PRO A 53 -16.48 9.14 0.05
N SER A 54 -17.73 8.67 0.21
CA SER A 54 -18.73 8.67 -0.87
C SER A 54 -19.17 10.07 -1.34
N PHE A 55 -18.68 11.12 -0.70
CA PHE A 55 -18.89 12.51 -1.06
C PHE A 55 -17.53 13.22 -1.12
N ILE A 56 -17.46 14.35 -1.81
CA ILE A 56 -16.25 15.20 -1.82
C ILE A 56 -16.20 15.95 -0.48
N PRO A 57 -15.17 15.72 0.36
CA PRO A 57 -15.07 16.39 1.65
C PRO A 57 -14.83 17.90 1.50
N GLU A 58 -15.20 18.66 2.52
CA GLU A 58 -14.90 20.09 2.59
C GLU A 58 -13.38 20.34 2.63
N SER A 59 -12.94 21.36 1.92
CA SER A 59 -11.53 21.75 1.85
C SER A 59 -11.10 22.73 2.93
N SER A 60 -12.08 23.36 3.64
CA SER A 60 -11.84 24.37 4.65
C SER A 60 -12.97 24.36 5.70
N GLY A 61 -12.76 25.06 6.83
CA GLY A 61 -13.73 25.14 7.92
C GLY A 61 -13.56 24.02 8.97
N GLN A 62 -14.54 23.92 9.88
CA GLN A 62 -14.49 22.97 10.99
C GLN A 62 -14.61 21.50 10.55
N ASN A 63 -15.22 21.27 9.39
CA ASN A 63 -15.42 19.93 8.80
C ASN A 63 -14.42 19.63 7.68
N ALA A 64 -13.37 20.45 7.55
CA ALA A 64 -12.34 20.20 6.55
C ALA A 64 -11.71 18.82 6.73
N TRP A 65 -11.60 18.10 5.62
CA TRP A 65 -10.98 16.78 5.65
C TRP A 65 -9.48 16.90 5.90
N TRP A 66 -9.05 16.41 7.03
CA TRP A 66 -7.67 16.49 7.50
C TRP A 66 -6.65 15.92 6.48
N TYR A 67 -7.06 14.94 5.69
CA TYR A 67 -6.17 14.26 4.75
C TYR A 67 -5.79 15.12 3.54
N TYR A 68 -6.48 16.22 3.28
CA TYR A 68 -6.02 17.17 2.26
C TYR A 68 -4.63 17.73 2.57
N GLY A 69 -4.27 17.86 3.83
CA GLY A 69 -2.93 18.24 4.27
C GLY A 69 -2.49 19.65 3.81
N PHE A 70 -3.43 20.57 3.58
CA PHE A 70 -3.11 21.90 3.04
C PHE A 70 -2.11 22.70 3.88
N ALA A 71 -2.07 22.46 5.18
CA ALA A 71 -1.07 23.08 6.06
C ALA A 71 0.37 22.62 5.77
N HIS A 72 0.52 21.46 5.12
CA HIS A 72 1.81 20.84 4.82
C HIS A 72 2.03 20.68 3.30
N GLY A 73 1.03 20.96 2.47
CA GLY A 73 1.11 21.06 1.02
C GLY A 73 1.59 19.81 0.28
N GLN A 74 1.34 18.61 0.83
CA GLN A 74 2.00 17.40 0.36
C GLN A 74 1.11 16.40 -0.37
N HIS A 75 -0.20 16.38 -0.08
CA HIS A 75 -1.10 15.44 -0.73
C HIS A 75 -1.68 16.07 -2.01
N ILE A 76 -1.37 15.48 -3.14
CA ILE A 76 -1.75 15.97 -4.48
C ILE A 76 -2.64 14.98 -5.24
N SER A 77 -2.71 13.72 -4.78
CA SER A 77 -3.52 12.68 -5.41
C SER A 77 -4.43 12.01 -4.40
N PHE A 78 -5.71 11.92 -4.73
CA PHE A 78 -6.74 11.32 -3.88
C PHE A 78 -7.50 10.24 -4.64
N TYR A 79 -7.79 9.14 -3.96
CA TYR A 79 -8.37 7.97 -4.58
C TYR A 79 -9.69 7.61 -3.91
N SER A 80 -10.72 7.35 -4.70
CA SER A 80 -11.89 6.63 -4.22
C SER A 80 -11.67 5.12 -4.35
N ARG A 81 -12.50 4.34 -3.68
CA ARG A 81 -12.50 2.88 -3.84
C ARG A 81 -12.72 2.49 -5.30
N GLU A 82 -13.68 3.13 -5.95
CA GLU A 82 -14.07 2.87 -7.33
C GLU A 82 -12.92 3.16 -8.30
N SER A 83 -12.15 4.24 -8.07
CA SER A 83 -10.99 4.56 -8.91
C SER A 83 -9.90 3.49 -8.81
N LEU A 84 -9.63 2.98 -7.60
CA LEU A 84 -8.66 1.90 -7.41
C LEU A 84 -9.16 0.57 -7.97
N GLU A 85 -10.44 0.25 -7.82
CA GLU A 85 -11.07 -0.93 -8.44
C GLU A 85 -11.01 -0.86 -9.97
N PHE A 86 -11.24 0.33 -10.55
CA PHE A 86 -11.11 0.56 -11.99
C PHE A 86 -9.67 0.32 -12.47
N ILE A 87 -8.66 0.85 -11.78
CA ILE A 87 -7.24 0.64 -12.09
C ILE A 87 -6.91 -0.86 -12.03
N ALA A 88 -7.32 -1.54 -10.97
CA ALA A 88 -7.11 -2.98 -10.83
C ALA A 88 -7.73 -3.76 -11.99
N LYS A 89 -9.01 -3.50 -12.30
CA LYS A 89 -9.74 -4.15 -13.39
C LYS A 89 -9.07 -3.92 -14.75
N LYS A 90 -8.66 -2.69 -15.03
CA LYS A 90 -7.97 -2.34 -16.28
C LYS A 90 -6.66 -3.14 -16.47
N ARG A 91 -6.03 -3.54 -15.37
CA ARG A 91 -4.78 -4.31 -15.34
C ARG A 91 -4.95 -5.82 -15.12
N GLY A 92 -6.18 -6.31 -15.07
CA GLY A 92 -6.47 -7.72 -14.79
C GLY A 92 -6.06 -8.15 -13.37
N LEU A 93 -6.03 -7.19 -12.43
CA LEU A 93 -5.67 -7.43 -11.04
C LEU A 93 -6.90 -7.50 -10.14
N HIS A 94 -6.74 -8.16 -9.00
CA HIS A 94 -7.70 -8.16 -7.91
C HIS A 94 -7.37 -7.05 -6.92
N PHE A 95 -8.38 -6.31 -6.48
CA PHE A 95 -8.25 -5.25 -5.48
C PHE A 95 -8.79 -5.70 -4.13
N TYR A 96 -8.01 -5.47 -3.08
CA TYR A 96 -8.37 -5.74 -1.69
C TYR A 96 -8.07 -4.50 -0.86
N SER A 97 -8.93 -4.23 0.12
CA SER A 97 -8.83 -3.04 0.95
C SER A 97 -9.32 -3.32 2.37
N TYR A 98 -8.57 -2.83 3.35
CA TYR A 98 -8.94 -2.83 4.77
C TYR A 98 -8.29 -1.64 5.47
N GLY A 99 -9.13 -0.71 5.97
CA GLY A 99 -8.67 0.58 6.49
C GLY A 99 -7.96 1.37 5.39
N ASP A 100 -6.79 1.88 5.74
CA ASP A 100 -5.88 2.61 4.86
C ASP A 100 -4.94 1.71 4.03
N LEU A 101 -5.01 0.39 4.21
CA LEU A 101 -4.16 -0.57 3.49
C LEU A 101 -4.91 -1.22 2.33
N HIS A 102 -4.26 -1.22 1.18
CA HIS A 102 -4.79 -1.72 -0.08
C HIS A 102 -3.79 -2.63 -0.77
N LEU A 103 -4.31 -3.59 -1.54
CA LEU A 103 -3.51 -4.53 -2.30
C LEU A 103 -4.05 -4.68 -3.72
N PHE A 104 -3.21 -4.45 -4.71
CA PHE A 104 -3.37 -4.98 -6.05
C PHE A 104 -2.68 -6.33 -6.14
N SER A 105 -3.38 -7.36 -6.60
CA SER A 105 -2.83 -8.72 -6.68
C SER A 105 -3.15 -9.39 -8.00
N SER A 106 -2.15 -10.01 -8.60
CA SER A 106 -2.31 -10.85 -9.78
C SER A 106 -3.05 -12.16 -9.48
N LYS A 107 -3.09 -12.56 -8.20
CA LYS A 107 -3.78 -13.77 -7.75
C LYS A 107 -5.00 -13.43 -6.93
N LYS A 108 -6.07 -14.22 -7.12
CA LYS A 108 -7.24 -14.15 -6.26
C LYS A 108 -6.90 -14.68 -4.88
N ILE A 109 -7.15 -13.89 -3.84
CA ILE A 109 -7.01 -14.27 -2.44
C ILE A 109 -8.34 -14.15 -1.72
N ASN A 110 -8.48 -14.83 -0.58
CA ASN A 110 -9.68 -14.71 0.23
C ASN A 110 -9.70 -13.32 0.93
N PRO A 111 -10.75 -12.48 0.72
CA PRO A 111 -10.82 -11.15 1.34
C PRO A 111 -10.84 -11.18 2.88
N LEU A 112 -11.43 -12.22 3.48
CA LEU A 112 -11.44 -12.38 4.92
C LEU A 112 -10.05 -12.71 5.45
N ALA A 113 -9.28 -13.55 4.75
CA ALA A 113 -7.89 -13.84 5.09
C ALA A 113 -7.04 -12.57 5.02
N PHE A 114 -7.19 -11.73 3.98
CA PHE A 114 -6.51 -10.45 3.87
C PHE A 114 -6.79 -9.55 5.07
N LYS A 115 -8.07 -9.35 5.43
CA LYS A 115 -8.48 -8.55 6.60
C LYS A 115 -7.90 -9.12 7.90
N LEU A 116 -7.96 -10.45 8.08
CA LEU A 116 -7.46 -11.11 9.27
C LEU A 116 -5.95 -10.92 9.43
N VAL A 117 -5.18 -11.09 8.36
CA VAL A 117 -3.72 -10.91 8.37
C VAL A 117 -3.36 -9.49 8.78
N ILE A 118 -4.00 -8.46 8.20
CA ILE A 118 -3.73 -7.07 8.55
C ILE A 118 -4.09 -6.79 10.01
N LYS A 119 -5.25 -7.28 10.47
CA LYS A 119 -5.69 -7.10 11.86
C LYS A 119 -4.74 -7.76 12.86
N LEU A 120 -4.24 -8.95 12.55
CA LEU A 120 -3.29 -9.68 13.40
C LEU A 120 -1.89 -9.07 13.35
N ALA A 121 -1.49 -8.51 12.21
CA ALA A 121 -0.21 -7.83 12.09
C ALA A 121 -0.11 -6.65 13.07
N GLY A 122 -1.19 -5.86 13.21
CA GLY A 122 -1.28 -4.80 14.23
C GLY A 122 -1.32 -5.30 15.68
N LYS A 123 -1.59 -6.59 15.92
CA LYS A 123 -1.67 -7.21 17.25
C LYS A 123 -0.46 -8.10 17.61
N GLY A 124 0.69 -7.88 16.97
CA GLY A 124 1.94 -8.57 17.33
C GLY A 124 2.30 -9.78 16.46
N LEU A 125 1.46 -10.20 15.50
CA LEU A 125 1.84 -11.24 14.52
C LEU A 125 3.15 -10.88 13.82
N PHE A 126 3.38 -9.58 13.62
CA PHE A 126 4.62 -9.05 13.08
C PHE A 126 5.85 -9.46 13.89
N LEU A 127 5.81 -9.36 15.22
CA LEU A 127 6.95 -9.73 16.08
C LEU A 127 7.29 -11.22 15.94
N TRP A 128 6.27 -12.05 15.84
CA TRP A 128 6.43 -13.48 15.65
C TRP A 128 7.03 -13.82 14.29
N VAL A 129 6.53 -13.19 13.22
CA VAL A 129 7.04 -13.36 11.84
C VAL A 129 8.49 -12.85 11.74
N LYS A 130 8.80 -11.68 12.29
CA LYS A 130 10.14 -11.11 12.34
C LYS A 130 11.13 -12.06 13.02
N LYS A 131 10.72 -12.69 14.13
CA LYS A 131 11.54 -13.67 14.86
C LYS A 131 11.81 -14.93 14.03
N ARG A 132 10.83 -15.37 13.21
CA ARG A 132 10.95 -16.58 12.38
C ARG A 132 11.72 -16.39 11.07
N LEU A 133 11.53 -15.26 10.43
CA LEU A 133 12.09 -15.00 9.09
C LEU A 133 13.45 -14.27 9.12
N GLY A 134 13.84 -13.69 10.26
CA GLY A 134 15.01 -12.81 10.33
C GLY A 134 14.82 -11.51 9.53
N SER A 135 15.75 -10.59 9.68
CA SER A 135 15.80 -9.37 8.84
C SER A 135 16.73 -9.61 7.66
N LYS A 136 16.23 -9.45 6.44
CA LYS A 136 17.06 -9.47 5.23
C LYS A 136 17.70 -8.12 4.93
N THR A 137 17.31 -7.06 5.64
CA THR A 137 17.74 -5.68 5.36
C THR A 137 19.24 -5.52 5.31
N MET A 138 19.99 -6.19 6.19
CA MET A 138 21.45 -6.12 6.21
C MET A 138 22.09 -6.94 5.10
N SER A 139 21.57 -8.13 4.80
CA SER A 139 22.08 -8.97 3.69
C SER A 139 21.81 -8.31 2.34
N ASP A 140 20.63 -7.71 2.17
CA ASP A 140 20.27 -7.00 0.94
C ASP A 140 21.10 -5.71 0.78
N HIS A 141 21.39 -5.01 1.88
CA HIS A 141 22.26 -3.83 1.86
C HIS A 141 23.70 -4.20 1.47
N LEU A 142 24.24 -5.27 2.03
CA LEU A 142 25.59 -5.75 1.69
C LEU A 142 25.67 -6.26 0.24
N ALA A 143 24.61 -6.88 -0.27
CA ALA A 143 24.55 -7.31 -1.68
C ALA A 143 24.50 -6.15 -2.68
N LEU A 144 24.10 -4.95 -2.25
CA LEU A 144 24.09 -3.73 -3.08
C LEU A 144 25.41 -2.96 -3.05
N LEU A 145 26.31 -3.31 -2.12
CA LEU A 145 27.63 -2.65 -1.95
C LEU A 145 28.75 -3.44 -2.65
N GLY A 146 28.52 -4.66 -3.13
CA GLY A 146 29.44 -5.49 -3.89
C GLY A 146 29.13 -5.49 -5.36
#